data_51afaaa195f72e213ed848e0b04cc8b8
#
_entry.id   51afaaa195f72e213ed848e0b04cc8b8
#
_cell.length_a   1.000
_cell.length_b   1.000
_cell.length_c   1.000
_cell.angle_alpha   90.00
_cell.angle_beta   90.00
_cell.angle_gamma   90.00
#
_symmetry.space_group_name_H-M   'P 1'
#
loop_
_entity.id
_entity.type
_entity.pdbx_description
1 polymer ?
#
loop_
_entity_poly.entity_id
_entity_poly.type
_entity_poly.pdbx_seq_one_letter_code
_entity_poly.pdbx_strand_id
1 'polypeptide(L)'
;MIDAGRAYAVGQGGRMVALEVTSGQRLWEQNLAGISTPAVAGEWLFVVTDDARLLCVARGSGKVRWMHQLPRYQNEKKKKGPILWVGPVLAGNRLVLANSEGQLVYASPEDGTVSATVEASSGPIGLSPIVANSTLYLLDDSGTISAWR
;
A
#
# COMPACT_ATOMS: atom_id res chain seq x y z
N MET A 1 5.06 -11.45 -1.18
CA MET A 1 6.32 -10.69 -1.03
C MET A 1 7.32 -11.51 -0.24
N ILE A 2 8.48 -11.72 -0.80
CA ILE A 2 9.56 -12.46 -0.13
C ILE A 2 10.78 -11.55 -0.01
N ASP A 3 11.32 -11.45 1.19
CA ASP A 3 12.51 -10.65 1.44
C ASP A 3 13.31 -11.23 2.63
N ALA A 4 14.63 -11.37 2.48
CA ALA A 4 15.54 -11.85 3.51
C ALA A 4 15.08 -13.18 4.16
N GLY A 5 14.61 -14.14 3.37
CA GLY A 5 14.17 -15.47 3.84
C GLY A 5 12.80 -15.48 4.50
N ARG A 6 12.05 -14.40 4.45
CA ARG A 6 10.70 -14.29 5.00
C ARG A 6 9.69 -13.97 3.92
N ALA A 7 8.51 -14.54 4.03
CA ALA A 7 7.38 -14.25 3.18
C ALA A 7 6.34 -13.45 3.97
N TYR A 8 5.85 -12.38 3.36
CA TYR A 8 4.80 -11.54 3.95
C TYR A 8 3.58 -11.57 3.03
N ALA A 9 2.45 -11.97 3.57
CA ALA A 9 1.21 -12.09 2.82
C ALA A 9 0.09 -11.35 3.52
N VAL A 10 -0.66 -10.59 2.74
CA VAL A 10 -1.87 -9.89 3.19
C VAL A 10 -3.04 -10.45 2.39
N GLY A 11 -4.10 -10.86 3.07
CA GLY A 11 -5.27 -11.43 2.43
C GLY A 11 -6.55 -10.66 2.74
N GLN A 12 -7.52 -10.78 1.86
CA GLN A 12 -8.84 -10.19 2.06
C GLN A 12 -9.60 -10.81 3.24
N GLY A 13 -9.17 -12.00 3.68
CA GLY A 13 -9.76 -12.66 4.84
C GLY A 13 -9.47 -12.02 6.19
N GLY A 14 -8.81 -10.85 6.20
CA GLY A 14 -8.56 -10.09 7.41
C GLY A 14 -7.27 -10.43 8.11
N ARG A 15 -6.33 -11.08 7.44
CA ARG A 15 -5.05 -11.45 8.06
C ARG A 15 -3.85 -11.07 7.22
N MET A 16 -2.85 -10.57 7.91
CA MET A 16 -1.48 -10.45 7.43
C MET A 16 -0.61 -11.42 8.20
N VAL A 17 0.24 -12.17 7.52
CA VAL A 17 1.14 -13.14 8.14
C VAL A 17 2.57 -12.96 7.65
N ALA A 18 3.51 -13.28 8.51
CA ALA A 18 4.91 -13.45 8.16
C ALA A 18 5.30 -14.90 8.39
N LEU A 19 5.95 -15.51 7.39
CA LEU A 19 6.39 -16.90 7.42
C LEU A 19 7.88 -16.97 7.16
N GLU A 20 8.53 -17.96 7.78
CA GLU A 20 9.87 -18.36 7.39
C GLU A 20 9.79 -19.20 6.11
N VAL A 21 10.52 -18.81 5.06
CA VAL A 21 10.42 -19.48 3.76
C VAL A 21 10.93 -20.92 3.82
N THR A 22 12.01 -21.16 4.58
CA THR A 22 12.65 -22.51 4.62
C THR A 22 11.84 -23.53 5.40
N SER A 23 11.16 -23.12 6.47
CA SER A 23 10.43 -24.04 7.36
C SER A 23 8.92 -23.96 7.21
N GLY A 24 8.40 -22.87 6.62
CA GLY A 24 6.97 -22.59 6.59
C GLY A 24 6.41 -22.14 7.93
N GLN A 25 7.27 -21.93 8.93
CA GLN A 25 6.84 -21.53 10.26
C GLN A 25 6.27 -20.13 10.24
N ARG A 26 5.10 -19.95 10.86
CA ARG A 26 4.50 -18.62 11.05
C ARG A 26 5.25 -17.88 12.16
N LEU A 27 5.79 -16.70 11.81
CA LEU A 27 6.55 -15.87 12.73
C LEU A 27 5.63 -14.95 13.53
N TRP A 28 4.66 -14.36 12.86
CA TRP A 28 3.63 -13.54 13.49
C TRP A 28 2.43 -13.40 12.54
N GLU A 29 1.32 -12.95 13.10
CA GLU A 29 0.13 -12.56 12.33
C GLU A 29 -0.46 -11.26 12.88
N GLN A 30 -1.17 -10.53 12.03
CA GLN A 30 -1.85 -9.28 12.37
C GLN A 30 -3.22 -9.25 11.69
N ASN A 31 -4.19 -8.61 12.34
CA ASN A 31 -5.56 -8.50 11.81
C ASN A 31 -5.64 -7.33 10.84
N LEU A 32 -5.22 -7.56 9.60
CA LEU A 32 -5.23 -6.58 8.52
C LEU A 32 -5.75 -7.24 7.25
N ALA A 33 -6.67 -6.59 6.56
CA ALA A 33 -7.20 -7.07 5.28
C ALA A 33 -6.75 -6.14 4.14
N GLY A 34 -6.25 -6.72 3.05
CA GLY A 34 -5.80 -5.95 1.89
C GLY A 34 -5.55 -6.84 0.69
N ILE A 35 -5.43 -6.21 -0.47
CA ILE A 35 -5.18 -6.88 -1.73
C ILE A 35 -3.79 -6.58 -2.31
N SER A 36 -3.15 -5.53 -1.82
CA SER A 36 -1.85 -5.10 -2.35
C SER A 36 -0.70 -5.76 -1.60
N THR A 37 0.39 -6.00 -2.32
CA THR A 37 1.63 -6.48 -1.74
C THR A 37 2.24 -5.41 -0.83
N PRO A 38 2.70 -5.78 0.39
CA PRO A 38 3.39 -4.82 1.25
C PRO A 38 4.67 -4.29 0.63
N ALA A 39 5.05 -3.05 0.97
CA ALA A 39 6.37 -2.51 0.68
C ALA A 39 7.29 -2.77 1.87
N VAL A 40 8.57 -3.08 1.60
CA VAL A 40 9.58 -3.36 2.62
C VAL A 40 10.67 -2.30 2.58
N ALA A 41 10.99 -1.73 3.73
CA ALA A 41 12.14 -0.84 3.86
C ALA A 41 12.78 -1.05 5.23
N GLY A 42 13.99 -1.60 5.26
CA GLY A 42 14.72 -1.90 6.50
C GLY A 42 13.91 -2.82 7.42
N GLU A 43 13.60 -2.33 8.60
CA GLU A 43 12.85 -3.08 9.62
C GLU A 43 11.33 -2.89 9.53
N TRP A 44 10.84 -2.24 8.48
CA TRP A 44 9.45 -1.83 8.37
C TRP A 44 8.76 -2.40 7.16
N LEU A 45 7.48 -2.72 7.33
CA LEU A 45 6.54 -3.08 6.27
C LEU A 45 5.49 -1.98 6.19
N PHE A 46 5.13 -1.60 4.97
CA PHE A 46 4.07 -0.63 4.73
C PHE A 46 2.92 -1.31 4.00
N VAL A 47 1.72 -1.14 4.52
CA VAL A 47 0.52 -1.84 4.05
C VAL A 47 -0.61 -0.85 3.91
N VAL A 48 -1.40 -0.96 2.84
CA VAL A 48 -2.70 -0.30 2.76
C VAL A 48 -3.80 -1.35 2.86
N THR A 49 -4.79 -1.08 3.70
CA THR A 49 -5.89 -2.00 3.95
C THR A 49 -7.11 -1.70 3.10
N ASP A 50 -8.06 -2.63 3.06
CA ASP A 50 -9.32 -2.48 2.32
C ASP A 50 -10.19 -1.34 2.84
N ASP A 51 -10.03 -0.96 4.11
CA ASP A 51 -10.72 0.17 4.73
C ASP A 51 -9.89 1.46 4.71
N ALA A 52 -8.98 1.57 3.76
CA ALA A 52 -8.18 2.77 3.46
C ALA A 52 -7.26 3.20 4.61
N ARG A 53 -6.73 2.27 5.37
CA ARG A 53 -5.70 2.57 6.39
C ARG A 53 -4.32 2.27 5.85
N LEU A 54 -3.44 3.25 5.94
CA LEU A 54 -2.03 3.09 5.66
C LEU A 54 -1.32 2.80 6.97
N LEU A 55 -0.60 1.68 7.05
CA LEU A 55 0.06 1.25 8.27
C LEU A 55 1.54 0.99 8.04
N CYS A 56 2.31 1.27 9.08
CA CYS A 56 3.68 0.81 9.21
C CYS A 56 3.73 -0.28 10.28
N VAL A 57 4.24 -1.44 9.90
CA VAL A 57 4.29 -2.63 10.75
C VAL A 57 5.74 -3.03 10.95
N ALA A 58 6.11 -3.33 12.18
CA ALA A 58 7.45 -3.84 12.48
C ALA A 58 7.62 -5.22 11.87
N ARG A 59 8.63 -5.37 11.05
CA ARG A 59 8.92 -6.58 10.29
C ARG A 59 9.18 -7.79 11.18
N GLY A 60 9.86 -7.58 12.31
CA GLY A 60 10.24 -8.65 13.21
C GLY A 60 9.12 -9.15 14.12
N SER A 61 8.18 -8.29 14.49
CA SER A 61 7.14 -8.59 15.49
C SER A 61 5.71 -8.52 14.97
N GLY A 62 5.48 -7.87 13.85
CA GLY A 62 4.13 -7.61 13.34
C GLY A 62 3.41 -6.48 14.06
N LYS A 63 4.06 -5.77 14.98
CA LYS A 63 3.42 -4.69 15.72
C LYS A 63 3.28 -3.44 14.86
N VAL A 64 2.12 -2.79 14.96
CA VAL A 64 1.85 -1.54 14.25
C VAL A 64 2.61 -0.40 14.91
N ARG A 65 3.45 0.30 14.13
CA ARG A 65 4.19 1.47 14.58
C ARG A 65 3.33 2.72 14.49
N TRP A 66 2.68 2.92 13.34
CA TRP A 66 1.76 4.02 13.11
C TRP A 66 0.68 3.60 12.12
N MET A 67 -0.42 4.33 12.14
CA MET A 67 -1.54 4.17 11.23
C MET A 67 -2.07 5.54 10.82
N HIS A 68 -2.35 5.69 9.54
CA HIS A 68 -2.92 6.91 8.98
C HIS A 68 -4.18 6.55 8.17
N GLN A 69 -5.32 7.14 8.53
CA GLN A 69 -6.57 6.92 7.81
C GLN A 69 -6.59 7.78 6.54
N LEU A 70 -6.63 7.11 5.39
CA LEU A 70 -6.84 7.76 4.10
C LEU A 70 -8.34 7.99 3.86
N PRO A 71 -8.72 8.85 2.90
CA PRO A 71 -10.11 8.99 2.51
C PRO A 71 -10.70 7.65 2.10
N ARG A 72 -11.81 7.28 2.72
CA ARG A 72 -12.46 5.98 2.53
C ARG A 72 -13.60 6.06 1.53
N TYR A 73 -14.26 7.20 1.45
CA TYR A 73 -15.42 7.44 0.60
C TYR A 73 -15.33 8.78 -0.10
N GLN A 74 -15.94 8.89 -1.29
CA GLN A 74 -16.12 10.17 -1.97
C GLN A 74 -16.99 11.10 -1.11
N ASN A 75 -18.00 10.53 -0.45
CA ASN A 75 -18.82 11.23 0.51
C ASN A 75 -18.73 10.53 1.87
N GLU A 76 -17.89 11.06 2.74
CA GLU A 76 -17.62 10.47 4.05
C GLU A 76 -18.86 10.47 4.97
N LYS A 77 -19.67 11.53 4.91
CA LYS A 77 -20.88 11.64 5.75
C LYS A 77 -21.91 10.57 5.43
N LYS A 78 -22.13 10.31 4.14
CA LYS A 78 -23.11 9.33 3.66
C LYS A 78 -22.51 7.95 3.45
N LYS A 79 -21.22 7.79 3.60
CA LYS A 79 -20.46 6.56 3.33
C LYS A 79 -20.75 6.02 1.91
N LYS A 80 -20.76 6.91 0.93
CA LYS A 80 -21.02 6.60 -0.47
C LYS A 80 -19.80 6.85 -1.33
N GLY A 81 -19.67 6.05 -2.41
CA GLY A 81 -18.57 6.14 -3.33
C GLY A 81 -17.28 5.66 -2.68
N PRO A 82 -17.15 4.36 -2.34
CA PRO A 82 -15.93 3.85 -1.70
C PRO A 82 -14.72 4.08 -2.59
N ILE A 83 -13.61 4.51 -1.98
CA ILE A 83 -12.35 4.71 -2.67
C ILE A 83 -11.48 3.48 -2.41
N LEU A 84 -11.07 2.82 -3.49
CA LEU A 84 -10.18 1.67 -3.41
C LEU A 84 -8.73 2.13 -3.56
N TRP A 85 -7.88 1.69 -2.67
CA TRP A 85 -6.47 2.07 -2.60
C TRP A 85 -5.58 0.91 -2.98
N VAL A 86 -4.52 1.20 -3.73
CA VAL A 86 -3.49 0.23 -4.10
C VAL A 86 -2.10 0.78 -3.79
N GLY A 87 -1.19 -0.11 -3.51
CA GLY A 87 0.16 0.20 -3.04
C GLY A 87 0.34 -0.23 -1.59
N PRO A 88 1.19 0.44 -0.81
CA PRO A 88 2.12 1.46 -1.25
C PRO A 88 3.34 0.88 -1.95
N VAL A 89 4.04 1.70 -2.72
CA VAL A 89 5.39 1.40 -3.20
C VAL A 89 6.34 2.48 -2.70
N LEU A 90 7.61 2.14 -2.56
CA LEU A 90 8.63 3.10 -2.18
C LEU A 90 9.24 3.73 -3.43
N ALA A 91 9.23 5.05 -3.46
CA ALA A 91 9.85 5.84 -4.52
C ALA A 91 10.71 6.93 -3.88
N GLY A 92 12.01 6.69 -3.83
CA GLY A 92 12.94 7.53 -3.05
C GLY A 92 12.61 7.42 -1.57
N ASN A 93 12.41 8.56 -0.92
CA ASN A 93 12.10 8.63 0.51
C ASN A 93 10.60 8.76 0.80
N ARG A 94 9.74 8.38 -0.16
CA ARG A 94 8.29 8.53 -0.04
C ARG A 94 7.57 7.24 -0.33
N LEU A 95 6.44 7.08 0.32
CA LEU A 95 5.45 6.07 -0.04
C LEU A 95 4.55 6.65 -1.12
N VAL A 96 4.24 5.86 -2.14
CA VAL A 96 3.34 6.24 -3.22
C VAL A 96 2.19 5.27 -3.26
N LEU A 97 0.97 5.81 -3.23
CA LEU A 97 -0.27 5.06 -3.36
C LEU A 97 -1.04 5.58 -4.56
N ALA A 98 -1.92 4.75 -5.07
CA ALA A 98 -2.87 5.16 -6.09
C ALA A 98 -4.27 4.72 -5.67
N ASN A 99 -5.30 5.30 -6.28
CA ASN A 99 -6.67 4.99 -5.91
C ASN A 99 -7.63 4.96 -7.10
N SER A 100 -8.85 4.57 -6.82
CA SER A 100 -9.93 4.47 -7.81
C SER A 100 -10.43 5.81 -8.32
N GLU A 101 -10.01 6.92 -7.71
CA GLU A 101 -10.27 8.27 -8.19
C GLU A 101 -9.25 8.74 -9.24
N GLY A 102 -8.28 7.90 -9.60
CA GLY A 102 -7.21 8.27 -10.52
C GLY A 102 -6.12 9.13 -9.92
N GLN A 103 -5.99 9.14 -8.61
CA GLN A 103 -5.03 9.98 -7.88
C GLN A 103 -3.78 9.19 -7.51
N LEU A 104 -2.64 9.88 -7.54
CA LEU A 104 -1.41 9.48 -6.86
C LEU A 104 -1.32 10.24 -5.55
N VAL A 105 -1.00 9.53 -4.48
CA VAL A 105 -0.84 10.12 -3.15
C VAL A 105 0.54 9.78 -2.62
N TYR A 106 1.24 10.81 -2.17
CA TYR A 106 2.59 10.69 -1.58
C TYR A 106 2.49 10.83 -0.07
N ALA A 107 3.11 9.91 0.65
CA ALA A 107 3.07 9.89 2.10
C ALA A 107 4.46 9.66 2.70
N SER A 108 4.66 10.15 3.91
CA SER A 108 5.89 9.95 4.66
C SER A 108 5.95 8.52 5.22
N PRO A 109 7.07 7.81 5.06
CA PRO A 109 7.24 6.52 5.72
C PRO A 109 7.44 6.62 7.24
N GLU A 110 7.70 7.81 7.76
CA GLU A 110 7.93 8.00 9.20
C GLU A 110 6.64 8.00 10.02
N ASP A 111 5.57 8.59 9.48
CA ASP A 111 4.30 8.76 10.21
C ASP A 111 3.05 8.58 9.35
N GLY A 112 3.21 8.38 8.03
CA GLY A 112 2.10 8.23 7.10
C GLY A 112 1.45 9.54 6.65
N THR A 113 2.01 10.68 7.05
CA THR A 113 1.46 11.99 6.67
C THR A 113 1.47 12.17 5.16
N VAL A 114 0.33 12.52 4.59
CA VAL A 114 0.20 12.79 3.16
C VAL A 114 0.81 14.15 2.84
N SER A 115 1.78 14.17 1.94
CA SER A 115 2.48 15.39 1.52
C SER A 115 1.94 15.98 0.22
N ALA A 116 1.38 15.14 -0.66
CA ALA A 116 0.83 15.60 -1.94
C ALA A 116 -0.19 14.60 -2.48
N THR A 117 -1.17 15.13 -3.20
CA THR A 117 -2.14 14.37 -3.97
C THR A 117 -2.17 14.93 -5.38
N VAL A 118 -1.99 14.06 -6.37
CA VAL A 118 -1.88 14.46 -7.78
C VAL A 118 -2.96 13.74 -8.59
N GLU A 119 -3.68 14.48 -9.41
CA GLU A 119 -4.61 13.90 -10.39
C GLU A 119 -3.76 13.29 -11.53
N ALA A 120 -3.60 11.98 -11.51
CA ALA A 120 -2.68 11.28 -12.39
C ALA A 120 -3.35 10.62 -13.58
N SER A 121 -4.63 10.29 -13.47
CA SER A 121 -5.40 9.60 -14.50
C SER A 121 -6.84 10.10 -14.51
N SER A 122 -7.47 10.07 -15.68
CA SER A 122 -8.90 10.35 -15.82
C SER A 122 -9.78 9.18 -15.39
N GLY A 123 -9.20 8.00 -15.21
CA GLY A 123 -9.91 6.80 -14.79
C GLY A 123 -9.32 6.18 -13.53
N PRO A 124 -10.01 5.16 -12.98
CA PRO A 124 -9.53 4.46 -11.79
C PRO A 124 -8.17 3.80 -11.99
N ILE A 125 -7.37 3.74 -10.94
CA ILE A 125 -6.13 2.99 -10.90
C ILE A 125 -6.33 1.81 -9.97
N GLY A 126 -6.36 0.60 -10.52
CA GLY A 126 -6.64 -0.63 -9.77
C GLY A 126 -5.42 -1.51 -9.52
N LEU A 127 -4.26 -1.14 -10.06
CA LEU A 127 -3.01 -1.87 -9.86
C LEU A 127 -1.98 -0.97 -9.20
N SER A 128 -1.19 -1.56 -8.29
CA SER A 128 -0.10 -0.84 -7.63
C SER A 128 0.87 -0.25 -8.66
N PRO A 129 1.35 0.99 -8.44
CA PRO A 129 2.41 1.56 -9.27
C PRO A 129 3.66 0.70 -9.27
N ILE A 130 4.46 0.81 -10.31
CA ILE A 130 5.75 0.13 -10.42
C ILE A 130 6.85 1.18 -10.51
N VAL A 131 7.91 0.99 -9.74
CA VAL A 131 9.10 1.85 -9.79
C VAL A 131 10.23 1.09 -10.47
N ALA A 132 10.75 1.67 -11.56
CA ALA A 132 11.89 1.12 -12.28
C ALA A 132 12.69 2.26 -12.89
N ASN A 133 14.03 2.18 -12.83
CA ASN A 133 14.93 3.18 -13.40
C ASN A 133 14.57 4.62 -12.98
N SER A 134 14.33 4.83 -11.70
CA SER A 134 13.94 6.13 -11.12
C SER A 134 12.67 6.72 -11.75
N THR A 135 11.82 5.88 -12.29
CA THR A 135 10.56 6.27 -12.93
C THR A 135 9.41 5.48 -12.31
N LEU A 136 8.32 6.15 -12.01
CA LEU A 136 7.08 5.55 -11.54
C LEU A 136 6.17 5.31 -12.74
N TYR A 137 5.70 4.09 -12.89
CA TYR A 137 4.78 3.69 -13.95
C TYR A 137 3.42 3.36 -13.38
N LEU A 138 2.38 3.89 -14.02
CA LEU A 138 0.99 3.64 -13.70
C LEU A 138 0.29 3.01 -14.89
N LEU A 139 -0.60 2.07 -14.61
CA LEU A 139 -1.56 1.54 -15.57
C LEU A 139 -2.96 1.78 -15.02
N ASP A 140 -3.77 2.54 -15.74
CA ASP A 140 -5.16 2.76 -15.35
C ASP A 140 -6.12 1.74 -15.99
N ASP A 141 -7.37 1.77 -15.55
CA ASP A 141 -8.38 0.81 -16.02
C ASP A 141 -8.75 0.99 -17.49
N SER A 142 -8.41 2.11 -18.12
CA SER A 142 -8.59 2.33 -19.56
C SER A 142 -7.46 1.74 -20.40
N GLY A 143 -6.42 1.20 -19.78
CA GLY A 143 -5.25 0.66 -20.46
C GLY A 143 -4.18 1.69 -20.76
N THR A 144 -4.28 2.90 -20.23
CA THR A 144 -3.27 3.95 -20.41
C THR A 144 -2.11 3.73 -19.45
N ILE A 145 -0.90 3.71 -19.99
CA ILE A 145 0.33 3.66 -19.21
C ILE A 145 0.93 5.07 -19.17
N SER A 146 1.23 5.53 -17.97
CA SER A 146 1.89 6.83 -17.75
C SER A 146 3.16 6.67 -16.93
N ALA A 147 4.15 7.52 -17.20
CA ALA A 147 5.46 7.53 -16.55
C ALA A 147 5.66 8.84 -15.82
N TRP A 148 6.14 8.76 -14.58
CA TRP A 148 6.32 9.90 -13.67
C TRP A 148 7.73 9.87 -13.09
N ARG A 149 8.40 10.98 -13.10
CA ARG A 149 9.74 11.11 -12.52
C ARG A 149 9.79 12.05 -11.34
#